data_7247c0429c20f0f7593c2f84296c6dc1
#
_entry.id   7247c0429c20f0f7593c2f84296c6dc1
#
_cell.length_a   1.000
_cell.length_b   1.000
_cell.length_c   1.000
_cell.angle_alpha   90.00
_cell.angle_beta   90.00
_cell.angle_gamma   90.00
#
_symmetry.space_group_name_H-M   'P 1'
#
loop_
_entity.id
_entity.type
_entity.pdbx_description
1 polymer ?
#
loop_
_entity_poly.entity_id
_entity_poly.type
_entity_poly.pdbx_seq_one_letter_code
_entity_poly.pdbx_strand_id
1 'polypeptide(L)'
;VVSDSFLGSVVNRMRPLQIENIQISNTYQQQNIAREEGLAALLSVPLVFGGSAIGTLNIYKADPYVFSNDEIRIAMALAELSAIAIEKARLLDRIVESEELLRQNEKLSALGLLAGEVAHEIRNPLTVLKMLYHSLGLKFPADDPRAEDVRIMGEKMDHLNTIVEQVL
;
A
#
# COMPACT_ATOMS: atom_id res chain seq x y z
N VAL A 1 -24.36 2.99 6.08
CA VAL A 1 -25.23 3.88 6.78
C VAL A 1 -24.97 5.37 6.47
N VAL A 2 -24.31 5.66 5.36
CA VAL A 2 -24.11 7.05 4.86
C VAL A 2 -25.28 7.47 3.93
N SER A 3 -26.11 6.52 3.48
CA SER A 3 -27.13 6.73 2.45
C SER A 3 -28.31 7.61 2.89
N ASP A 4 -28.64 7.66 4.19
CA ASP A 4 -29.84 8.37 4.69
C ASP A 4 -29.53 9.73 5.32
N SER A 5 -28.25 10.16 5.28
CA SER A 5 -27.84 11.49 5.74
C SER A 5 -28.01 12.55 4.64
N PHE A 6 -28.06 13.82 5.03
CA PHE A 6 -28.07 14.94 4.09
C PHE A 6 -26.89 14.85 3.10
N LEU A 7 -25.68 14.62 3.60
CA LEU A 7 -24.47 14.46 2.78
C LEU A 7 -24.53 13.22 1.87
N GLY A 8 -25.10 12.10 2.36
CA GLY A 8 -25.37 10.92 1.55
C GLY A 8 -26.29 11.21 0.37
N SER A 9 -27.29 12.07 0.58
CA SER A 9 -28.19 12.51 -0.49
C SER A 9 -27.48 13.35 -1.55
N VAL A 10 -26.50 14.20 -1.19
CA VAL A 10 -25.68 14.98 -2.14
C VAL A 10 -24.85 14.04 -3.02
N VAL A 11 -24.18 13.06 -2.40
CA VAL A 11 -23.35 12.05 -3.10
C VAL A 11 -24.21 11.20 -4.04
N ASN A 12 -25.34 10.66 -3.55
CA ASN A 12 -26.18 9.76 -4.34
C ASN A 12 -26.87 10.46 -5.52
N ARG A 13 -27.29 11.70 -5.33
CA ARG A 13 -27.99 12.48 -6.36
C ARG A 13 -27.03 13.21 -7.29
N MET A 14 -25.77 13.33 -6.91
CA MET A 14 -24.73 14.11 -7.63
C MET A 14 -25.22 15.55 -7.94
N ARG A 15 -25.93 16.17 -7.01
CA ARG A 15 -26.52 17.52 -7.13
C ARG A 15 -26.27 18.33 -5.87
N PRO A 16 -26.10 19.64 -5.99
CA PRO A 16 -25.98 20.52 -4.83
C PRO A 16 -27.28 20.49 -3.99
N LEU A 17 -27.12 20.50 -2.69
CA LEU A 17 -28.21 20.65 -1.73
C LEU A 17 -27.85 21.78 -0.76
N GLN A 18 -28.85 22.57 -0.34
CA GLN A 18 -28.67 23.61 0.65
C GLN A 18 -29.69 23.52 1.76
N ILE A 19 -29.32 24.00 2.93
CA ILE A 19 -30.22 24.18 4.09
C ILE A 19 -30.01 25.59 4.59
N GLU A 20 -31.13 26.37 4.64
CA GLU A 20 -31.15 27.74 5.10
C GLU A 20 -30.76 27.87 6.58
N ASN A 21 -31.21 26.92 7.43
CA ASN A 21 -30.86 26.88 8.84
C ASN A 21 -30.71 25.44 9.34
N ILE A 22 -29.44 25.01 9.51
CA ILE A 22 -29.09 23.66 9.98
C ILE A 22 -29.33 23.45 11.48
N GLN A 23 -29.44 24.54 12.27
CA GLN A 23 -29.64 24.44 13.72
C GLN A 23 -31.07 24.00 14.09
N ILE A 24 -32.03 24.17 13.17
CA ILE A 24 -33.42 23.78 13.34
C ILE A 24 -33.89 22.75 12.32
N SER A 25 -33.06 22.37 11.36
CA SER A 25 -33.44 21.46 10.27
C SER A 25 -33.47 20.01 10.74
N ASN A 26 -34.57 19.33 10.55
CA ASN A 26 -34.73 17.90 10.85
C ASN A 26 -33.92 16.98 9.93
N THR A 27 -33.41 17.49 8.81
CA THR A 27 -32.59 16.73 7.85
C THR A 27 -31.10 16.79 8.14
N TYR A 28 -30.64 17.69 9.04
CA TYR A 28 -29.26 17.82 9.44
C TYR A 28 -29.03 17.15 10.79
N GLN A 29 -28.16 16.17 10.82
CA GLN A 29 -27.98 15.30 12.00
C GLN A 29 -27.11 15.90 13.11
N GLN A 30 -26.27 16.90 12.81
CA GLN A 30 -25.28 17.47 13.73
C GLN A 30 -25.66 18.88 14.23
N GLN A 31 -26.94 19.08 14.57
CA GLN A 31 -27.44 20.38 14.99
C GLN A 31 -26.72 20.96 16.23
N ASN A 32 -26.32 20.12 17.19
CA ASN A 32 -25.63 20.57 18.40
C ASN A 32 -24.27 21.16 18.06
N ILE A 33 -23.49 20.46 17.20
CA ILE A 33 -22.19 20.94 16.72
C ILE A 33 -22.37 22.25 15.95
N ALA A 34 -23.39 22.33 15.09
CA ALA A 34 -23.66 23.56 14.35
C ALA A 34 -23.95 24.77 15.25
N ARG A 35 -24.64 24.55 16.38
CA ARG A 35 -24.91 25.61 17.37
C ARG A 35 -23.64 26.02 18.14
N GLU A 36 -22.83 25.03 18.55
CA GLU A 36 -21.57 25.27 19.26
C GLU A 36 -20.58 26.05 18.41
N GLU A 37 -20.49 25.72 17.12
CA GLU A 37 -19.60 26.35 16.14
C GLU A 37 -20.19 27.63 15.52
N GLY A 38 -21.42 28.02 15.87
CA GLY A 38 -22.08 29.22 15.34
C GLY A 38 -22.43 29.12 13.85
N LEU A 39 -22.67 27.90 13.33
CA LEU A 39 -22.99 27.64 11.92
C LEU A 39 -24.50 27.58 11.75
N ALA A 40 -25.04 28.36 10.80
CA ALA A 40 -26.49 28.42 10.55
C ALA A 40 -26.87 27.87 9.17
N ALA A 41 -26.27 28.32 8.09
CA ALA A 41 -26.61 27.84 6.75
C ALA A 41 -25.56 26.89 6.18
N LEU A 42 -25.99 25.96 5.31
CA LEU A 42 -25.14 25.00 4.65
C LEU A 42 -25.49 24.90 3.16
N LEU A 43 -24.47 25.01 2.32
CA LEU A 43 -24.47 24.53 0.95
C LEU A 43 -23.49 23.36 0.83
N SER A 44 -23.97 22.21 0.37
CA SER A 44 -23.14 21.04 0.09
C SER A 44 -23.19 20.73 -1.40
N VAL A 45 -22.03 20.67 -2.04
CA VAL A 45 -21.88 20.34 -3.46
C VAL A 45 -21.03 19.08 -3.62
N PRO A 46 -21.37 18.18 -4.59
CA PRO A 46 -20.63 16.94 -4.78
C PRO A 46 -19.28 17.21 -5.43
N LEU A 47 -18.24 16.54 -4.97
CA LEU A 47 -16.95 16.42 -5.63
C LEU A 47 -17.05 15.27 -6.63
N VAL A 48 -17.26 15.58 -7.92
CA VAL A 48 -17.48 14.55 -8.95
C VAL A 48 -16.23 14.36 -9.78
N PHE A 49 -15.80 13.10 -9.90
CA PHE A 49 -14.72 12.69 -10.79
C PHE A 49 -15.08 11.39 -11.51
N GLY A 50 -14.86 11.32 -12.83
CA GLY A 50 -15.15 10.12 -13.62
C GLY A 50 -16.61 9.63 -13.54
N GLY A 51 -17.57 10.53 -13.34
CA GLY A 51 -18.98 10.19 -13.23
C GLY A 51 -19.41 9.66 -11.85
N SER A 52 -18.52 9.72 -10.86
CA SER A 52 -18.81 9.29 -9.49
C SER A 52 -18.49 10.41 -8.49
N ALA A 53 -19.27 10.51 -7.42
CA ALA A 53 -18.99 11.45 -6.33
C ALA A 53 -17.94 10.84 -5.40
N ILE A 54 -16.79 11.50 -5.27
CA ILE A 54 -15.67 11.09 -4.39
C ILE A 54 -15.73 11.73 -3.00
N GLY A 55 -16.65 12.68 -2.80
CA GLY A 55 -16.85 13.42 -1.56
C GLY A 55 -17.82 14.58 -1.73
N THR A 56 -17.83 15.50 -0.76
CA THR A 56 -18.60 16.74 -0.81
C THR A 56 -17.76 17.93 -0.39
N LEU A 57 -17.99 19.09 -1.01
CA LEU A 57 -17.52 20.38 -0.55
C LEU A 57 -18.65 21.08 0.19
N ASN A 58 -18.44 21.42 1.45
CA ASN A 58 -19.44 22.01 2.32
C ASN A 58 -19.06 23.46 2.62
N ILE A 59 -20.00 24.38 2.40
CA ILE A 59 -19.85 25.81 2.63
C ILE A 59 -20.88 26.21 3.68
N TYR A 60 -20.43 26.84 4.77
CA TYR A 60 -21.28 27.27 5.87
C TYR A 60 -21.31 28.81 5.97
N LYS A 61 -22.44 29.32 6.50
CA LYS A 61 -22.56 30.71 6.96
C LYS A 61 -23.02 30.76 8.41
N ALA A 62 -22.64 31.83 9.12
CA ALA A 62 -23.00 32.02 10.52
C ALA A 62 -24.50 32.40 10.70
N ASP A 63 -25.09 33.02 9.68
CA ASP A 63 -26.51 33.43 9.69
C ASP A 63 -27.34 32.52 8.78
N PRO A 64 -28.65 32.37 9.04
CA PRO A 64 -29.55 31.70 8.12
C PRO A 64 -29.47 32.35 6.74
N TYR A 65 -29.30 31.53 5.71
CA TYR A 65 -29.01 32.03 4.37
C TYR A 65 -29.42 31.05 3.28
N VAL A 66 -30.02 31.60 2.20
CA VAL A 66 -30.32 30.87 0.96
C VAL A 66 -29.30 31.26 -0.10
N PHE A 67 -28.46 30.31 -0.49
CA PHE A 67 -27.45 30.54 -1.51
C PHE A 67 -28.08 30.78 -2.87
N SER A 68 -27.63 31.81 -3.56
CA SER A 68 -28.07 32.16 -4.91
C SER A 68 -27.57 31.15 -5.95
N ASN A 69 -28.20 31.12 -7.12
CA ASN A 69 -27.77 30.27 -8.22
C ASN A 69 -26.33 30.55 -8.67
N ASP A 70 -25.87 31.79 -8.56
CA ASP A 70 -24.49 32.16 -8.91
C ASP A 70 -23.48 31.63 -7.90
N GLU A 71 -23.78 31.71 -6.59
CA GLU A 71 -22.95 31.14 -5.53
C GLU A 71 -22.87 29.60 -5.68
N ILE A 72 -23.99 28.94 -5.98
CA ILE A 72 -24.05 27.50 -6.23
C ILE A 72 -23.19 27.14 -7.45
N ARG A 73 -23.24 27.93 -8.54
CA ARG A 73 -22.42 27.68 -9.73
C ARG A 73 -20.92 27.81 -9.43
N ILE A 74 -20.54 28.82 -8.66
CA ILE A 74 -19.16 29.02 -8.22
C ILE A 74 -18.71 27.85 -7.34
N ALA A 75 -19.53 27.44 -6.38
CA ALA A 75 -19.24 26.30 -5.51
C ALA A 75 -19.07 24.99 -6.29
N MET A 76 -19.93 24.77 -7.29
CA MET A 76 -19.82 23.60 -8.20
C MET A 76 -18.53 23.61 -9.00
N ALA A 77 -18.13 24.76 -9.56
CA ALA A 77 -16.87 24.88 -10.29
C ALA A 77 -15.64 24.63 -9.37
N LEU A 78 -15.67 25.15 -8.14
CA LEU A 78 -14.64 24.86 -7.14
C LEU A 78 -14.62 23.39 -6.75
N ALA A 79 -15.77 22.75 -6.60
CA ALA A 79 -15.89 21.32 -6.29
C ALA A 79 -15.31 20.45 -7.41
N GLU A 80 -15.56 20.78 -8.67
CA GLU A 80 -15.00 20.08 -9.83
C GLU A 80 -13.48 20.18 -9.86
N LEU A 81 -12.92 21.38 -9.72
CA LEU A 81 -11.46 21.58 -9.65
C LEU A 81 -10.85 20.84 -8.46
N SER A 82 -11.50 20.88 -7.31
CA SER A 82 -11.07 20.16 -6.11
C SER A 82 -11.08 18.65 -6.29
N ALA A 83 -12.11 18.11 -6.94
CA ALA A 83 -12.20 16.68 -7.23
C ALA A 83 -11.05 16.22 -8.14
N ILE A 84 -10.73 16.99 -9.18
CA ILE A 84 -9.60 16.72 -10.06
C ILE A 84 -8.28 16.75 -9.29
N ALA A 85 -8.07 17.77 -8.44
CA ALA A 85 -6.85 17.92 -7.65
C ALA A 85 -6.67 16.75 -6.65
N ILE A 86 -7.73 16.36 -5.96
CA ILE A 86 -7.72 15.24 -5.01
C ILE A 86 -7.38 13.93 -5.73
N GLU A 87 -8.03 13.66 -6.86
CA GLU A 87 -7.78 12.41 -7.60
C GLU A 87 -6.39 12.36 -8.21
N LYS A 88 -5.89 13.52 -8.69
CA LYS A 88 -4.50 13.63 -9.14
C LYS A 88 -3.51 13.32 -8.01
N ALA A 89 -3.72 13.85 -6.83
CA ALA A 89 -2.88 13.55 -5.67
C ALA A 89 -2.90 12.05 -5.33
N ARG A 90 -4.08 11.43 -5.27
CA ARG A 90 -4.23 9.98 -5.04
C ARG A 90 -3.53 9.12 -6.08
N LEU A 91 -3.59 9.52 -7.36
CA LEU A 91 -2.90 8.81 -8.44
C LEU A 91 -1.38 8.91 -8.30
N LEU A 92 -0.85 10.07 -7.92
CA LEU A 92 0.57 10.25 -7.67
C LEU A 92 1.06 9.35 -6.51
N ASP A 93 0.31 9.29 -5.40
CA ASP A 93 0.64 8.41 -4.27
C ASP A 93 0.70 6.93 -4.70
N ARG A 94 -0.28 6.47 -5.49
CA ARG A 94 -0.29 5.10 -6.02
C ARG A 94 0.88 4.81 -6.96
N ILE A 95 1.30 5.79 -7.76
CA ILE A 95 2.47 5.64 -8.64
C ILE A 95 3.72 5.45 -7.80
N VAL A 96 3.94 6.28 -6.77
CA VAL A 96 5.10 6.18 -5.87
C VAL A 96 5.14 4.82 -5.16
N GLU A 97 4.00 4.35 -4.63
CA GLU A 97 3.90 3.02 -3.99
C GLU A 97 4.23 1.89 -4.98
N SER A 98 3.71 1.98 -6.20
CA SER A 98 3.96 0.98 -7.25
C SER A 98 5.43 0.94 -7.68
N GLU A 99 6.07 2.10 -7.84
CA GLU A 99 7.49 2.21 -8.19
C GLU A 99 8.37 1.59 -7.09
N GLU A 100 8.07 1.82 -5.81
CA GLU A 100 8.85 1.23 -4.72
C GLU A 100 8.69 -0.30 -4.68
N LEU A 101 7.49 -0.84 -4.89
CA LEU A 101 7.25 -2.28 -5.01
C LEU A 101 8.02 -2.90 -6.19
N LEU A 102 8.01 -2.25 -7.34
CA LEU A 102 8.79 -2.70 -8.51
C LEU A 102 10.27 -2.72 -8.20
N ARG A 103 10.82 -1.67 -7.59
CA ARG A 103 12.23 -1.58 -7.20
C ARG A 103 12.65 -2.68 -6.21
N GLN A 104 11.77 -3.02 -5.26
CA GLN A 104 12.01 -4.12 -4.32
C GLN A 104 12.02 -5.48 -5.05
N ASN A 105 11.06 -5.70 -5.96
CA ASN A 105 11.00 -6.93 -6.74
C ASN A 105 12.22 -7.09 -7.67
N GLU A 106 12.67 -6.02 -8.30
CA GLU A 106 13.90 -6.04 -9.12
C GLU A 106 15.12 -6.42 -8.30
N LYS A 107 15.27 -5.86 -7.09
CA LYS A 107 16.38 -6.22 -6.18
C LYS A 107 16.31 -7.68 -5.77
N LEU A 108 15.13 -8.20 -5.42
CA LEU A 108 14.95 -9.60 -5.04
C LEU A 108 15.24 -10.53 -6.22
N SER A 109 14.80 -10.18 -7.43
CA SER A 109 15.07 -10.94 -8.64
C SER A 109 16.58 -10.98 -8.95
N ALA A 110 17.25 -9.83 -8.89
CA ALA A 110 18.70 -9.77 -9.09
C ALA A 110 19.46 -10.58 -8.04
N LEU A 111 19.06 -10.52 -6.77
CA LEU A 111 19.64 -11.31 -5.69
C LEU A 111 19.43 -12.80 -5.92
N GLY A 112 18.24 -13.22 -6.36
CA GLY A 112 17.94 -14.62 -6.68
C GLY A 112 18.80 -15.17 -7.82
N LEU A 113 18.99 -14.38 -8.88
CA LEU A 113 19.87 -14.76 -9.99
C LEU A 113 21.34 -14.92 -9.54
N LEU A 114 21.86 -13.95 -8.77
CA LEU A 114 23.21 -14.00 -8.22
C LEU A 114 23.38 -15.19 -7.26
N ALA A 115 22.40 -15.45 -6.40
CA ALA A 115 22.45 -16.59 -5.48
C ALA A 115 22.50 -17.92 -6.23
N GLY A 116 21.74 -18.07 -7.33
CA GLY A 116 21.81 -19.24 -8.19
C GLY A 116 23.17 -19.43 -8.86
N GLU A 117 23.76 -18.37 -9.39
CA GLU A 117 25.07 -18.40 -10.00
C GLU A 117 26.16 -18.78 -8.98
N VAL A 118 26.19 -18.10 -7.82
CA VAL A 118 27.12 -18.38 -6.72
C VAL A 118 26.96 -19.81 -6.21
N ALA A 119 25.73 -20.31 -6.06
CA ALA A 119 25.51 -21.70 -5.64
C ALA A 119 26.07 -22.71 -6.65
N HIS A 120 25.94 -22.43 -7.95
CA HIS A 120 26.55 -23.25 -8.99
C HIS A 120 28.10 -23.21 -8.94
N GLU A 121 28.68 -22.02 -8.77
CA GLU A 121 30.13 -21.87 -8.67
C GLU A 121 30.71 -22.52 -7.41
N ILE A 122 29.99 -22.57 -6.30
CA ILE A 122 30.41 -23.27 -5.07
C ILE A 122 30.24 -24.77 -5.20
N ARG A 123 29.14 -25.24 -5.82
CA ARG A 123 28.86 -26.67 -5.99
C ARG A 123 29.95 -27.39 -6.79
N ASN A 124 30.47 -26.73 -7.82
CA ASN A 124 31.52 -27.32 -8.69
C ASN A 124 32.79 -27.73 -7.92
N PRO A 125 33.53 -26.85 -7.22
CA PRO A 125 34.68 -27.23 -6.43
C PRO A 125 34.35 -28.20 -5.30
N LEU A 126 33.17 -28.06 -4.67
CA LEU A 126 32.75 -28.96 -3.62
C LEU A 126 32.54 -30.39 -4.13
N THR A 127 31.99 -30.55 -5.33
CA THR A 127 31.84 -31.85 -5.99
C THR A 127 33.20 -32.50 -6.25
N VAL A 128 34.17 -31.71 -6.73
CA VAL A 128 35.55 -32.19 -6.97
C VAL A 128 36.22 -32.60 -5.65
N LEU A 129 36.07 -31.77 -4.61
CA LEU A 129 36.63 -32.10 -3.27
C LEU A 129 36.05 -33.39 -2.72
N LYS A 130 34.72 -33.57 -2.83
CA LYS A 130 34.04 -34.78 -2.39
C LYS A 130 34.48 -36.03 -3.18
N MET A 131 34.64 -35.87 -4.48
CA MET A 131 35.16 -36.95 -5.32
C MET A 131 36.58 -37.36 -4.95
N LEU A 132 37.47 -36.37 -4.73
CA LEU A 132 38.88 -36.61 -4.31
C LEU A 132 38.90 -37.27 -2.92
N TYR A 133 38.11 -36.79 -1.97
CA TYR A 133 38.00 -37.36 -0.64
C TYR A 133 37.61 -38.86 -0.70
N HIS A 134 36.66 -39.24 -1.52
CA HIS A 134 36.24 -40.63 -1.69
C HIS A 134 37.31 -41.46 -2.43
N SER A 135 37.96 -40.87 -3.44
CA SER A 135 39.00 -41.58 -4.24
C SER A 135 40.28 -41.86 -3.47
N LEU A 136 40.61 -41.01 -2.50
CA LEU A 136 41.78 -41.23 -1.62
C LEU A 136 41.61 -42.42 -0.69
N GLY A 137 40.35 -42.90 -0.46
CA GLY A 137 40.05 -44.10 0.32
C GLY A 137 40.65 -44.07 1.73
N LEU A 138 40.72 -42.88 2.35
CA LEU A 138 41.36 -42.64 3.65
C LEU A 138 40.69 -43.52 4.72
N LYS A 139 41.35 -44.56 5.15
CA LYS A 139 40.90 -45.48 6.20
C LYS A 139 41.98 -45.57 7.26
N PHE A 140 41.62 -45.25 8.48
CA PHE A 140 42.49 -45.33 9.65
C PHE A 140 41.87 -46.26 10.68
N PRO A 141 42.72 -46.94 11.51
CA PRO A 141 42.23 -47.71 12.67
C PRO A 141 41.42 -46.78 13.61
N ALA A 142 40.49 -47.39 14.36
CA ALA A 142 39.55 -46.64 15.21
C ALA A 142 40.23 -45.87 16.37
N ASP A 143 41.43 -46.31 16.72
CA ASP A 143 42.30 -45.71 17.76
C ASP A 143 43.24 -44.62 17.21
N ASP A 144 43.28 -44.42 15.90
CA ASP A 144 44.10 -43.40 15.25
C ASP A 144 43.32 -42.05 15.25
N PRO A 145 43.91 -40.99 15.79
CA PRO A 145 43.30 -39.63 15.80
C PRO A 145 42.85 -39.15 14.41
N ARG A 146 43.51 -39.58 13.35
CA ARG A 146 43.17 -39.21 11.96
C ARG A 146 41.83 -39.81 11.50
N ALA A 147 41.33 -40.89 12.12
CA ALA A 147 40.04 -41.49 11.80
C ALA A 147 38.91 -40.47 12.05
N GLU A 148 38.98 -39.75 13.16
CA GLU A 148 38.02 -38.72 13.51
C GLU A 148 38.11 -37.50 12.56
N ASP A 149 39.29 -37.05 12.20
CA ASP A 149 39.49 -35.93 11.25
C ASP A 149 38.90 -36.26 9.89
N VAL A 150 39.06 -37.46 9.38
CA VAL A 150 38.50 -37.92 8.10
C VAL A 150 36.95 -37.93 8.18
N ARG A 151 36.39 -38.41 9.29
CA ARG A 151 34.93 -38.42 9.51
C ARG A 151 34.38 -36.97 9.48
N ILE A 152 35.00 -36.08 10.24
CA ILE A 152 34.62 -34.65 10.31
C ILE A 152 34.71 -33.99 8.93
N MET A 153 35.75 -34.26 8.13
CA MET A 153 35.85 -33.72 6.79
C MET A 153 34.70 -34.13 5.90
N GLY A 154 34.32 -35.42 5.93
CA GLY A 154 33.14 -35.92 5.18
C GLY A 154 31.86 -35.24 5.58
N GLU A 155 31.58 -35.15 6.89
CA GLU A 155 30.37 -34.49 7.42
C GLU A 155 30.32 -33.00 7.05
N LYS A 156 31.46 -32.29 7.09
CA LYS A 156 31.50 -30.88 6.72
C LYS A 156 31.26 -30.64 5.22
N MET A 157 31.77 -31.52 4.36
CA MET A 157 31.49 -31.43 2.92
C MET A 157 30.02 -31.70 2.61
N ASP A 158 29.40 -32.68 3.28
CA ASP A 158 27.97 -32.95 3.13
C ASP A 158 27.11 -31.79 3.64
N HIS A 159 27.49 -31.20 4.77
CA HIS A 159 26.82 -30.02 5.31
C HIS A 159 26.91 -28.82 4.38
N LEU A 160 28.07 -28.53 3.79
CA LEU A 160 28.26 -27.47 2.79
C LEU A 160 27.37 -27.71 1.57
N ASN A 161 27.28 -28.95 1.08
CA ASN A 161 26.39 -29.27 -0.03
C ASN A 161 24.93 -28.98 0.29
N THR A 162 24.48 -29.36 1.49
CA THR A 162 23.12 -29.07 1.95
C THR A 162 22.83 -27.56 2.02
N ILE A 163 23.78 -26.74 2.52
CA ILE A 163 23.64 -25.29 2.55
C ILE A 163 23.48 -24.72 1.13
N VAL A 164 24.31 -25.18 0.19
CA VAL A 164 24.24 -24.73 -1.21
C VAL A 164 22.92 -25.13 -1.88
N GLU A 165 22.37 -26.31 -1.54
CA GLU A 165 21.07 -26.76 -2.03
C GLU A 165 19.89 -25.97 -1.46
N GLN A 166 20.00 -25.42 -0.25
CA GLN A 166 18.94 -24.61 0.38
C GLN A 166 18.89 -23.16 -0.13
N VAL A 167 19.92 -22.70 -0.81
CA VAL A 167 20.00 -21.34 -1.37
C VAL A 167 19.36 -21.26 -2.76
N LEU A 168 19.15 -22.40 -3.41
CA LEU A 168 18.49 -22.53 -4.72
C LEU A 168 16.99 -22.76 -4.60
#